data_fafa76df75e5c784bd87ddbf4f6b539f
#
_entry.id   fafa76df75e5c784bd87ddbf4f6b539f
#
_cell.length_a   1.000
_cell.length_b   1.000
_cell.length_c   1.000
_cell.angle_alpha   90.00
_cell.angle_beta   90.00
_cell.angle_gamma   90.00
#
_symmetry.space_group_name_H-M   'P 1'
#
loop_
_entity.id
_entity.type
_entity.pdbx_description
1 polymer ?
#
loop_
_entity_poly.entity_id
_entity_poly.type
_entity_poly.pdbx_seq_one_letter_code
_entity_poly.pdbx_strand_id
1 'polypeptide(L)'
;EKRLRWYWRNPTDRHLWHLDETYVKVNGKWAYLYRAVDQRGHTLDFYLSARRNTHSAYCFLGKILNHVKKWQIPRVINTDKAHTYGRALSRLKQEGKCPEDLDHRQIKYKNNVIECDHGKLKRIIKATLGFKSMKTAYATIKGIEVMRALRKGQASLFYNGNILGEVWLVNRVFGL
;
A
#
# COMPACT_ATOMS: atom_id res chain seq x y z
N GLU A 1 7.94 -4.37 -11.72
CA GLU A 1 7.24 -3.28 -11.05
C GLU A 1 7.64 -1.92 -11.60
N LYS A 2 8.92 -1.61 -11.79
CA LYS A 2 9.36 -0.30 -12.34
C LYS A 2 8.63 0.04 -13.65
N ARG A 3 8.48 -0.93 -14.57
CA ARG A 3 7.79 -0.77 -15.84
C ARG A 3 6.27 -0.56 -15.70
N LEU A 4 5.64 -1.18 -14.71
CA LEU A 4 4.19 -1.09 -14.47
C LEU A 4 3.79 0.03 -13.51
N ARG A 5 4.77 0.72 -12.89
CA ARG A 5 4.52 1.72 -11.83
C ARG A 5 3.55 2.83 -12.25
N TRP A 6 3.65 3.34 -13.47
CA TRP A 6 2.78 4.38 -14.02
C TRP A 6 1.32 3.95 -14.11
N TYR A 7 1.07 2.67 -14.26
CA TYR A 7 -0.26 2.14 -14.55
C TYR A 7 -1.10 1.88 -13.30
N TRP A 8 -0.49 1.67 -12.15
CA TRP A 8 -1.26 1.28 -10.96
C TRP A 8 -1.14 2.24 -9.77
N ARG A 9 -0.18 3.15 -9.74
CA ARG A 9 0.02 4.11 -8.63
C ARG A 9 -0.68 5.44 -8.88
N ASN A 10 -1.93 5.42 -9.31
CA ASN A 10 -2.75 6.62 -9.42
C ASN A 10 -3.90 6.51 -8.43
N PRO A 11 -3.81 7.13 -7.23
CA PRO A 11 -4.95 7.16 -6.31
C PRO A 11 -6.09 7.92 -6.97
N THR A 12 -7.20 7.22 -7.18
CA THR A 12 -8.41 7.78 -7.80
C THR A 12 -9.27 8.50 -6.79
N ASP A 13 -9.15 8.17 -5.50
CA ASP A 13 -9.90 8.78 -4.42
C ASP A 13 -8.97 9.55 -3.48
N ARG A 14 -9.25 10.86 -3.33
CA ARG A 14 -8.47 11.81 -2.53
C ARG A 14 -9.08 12.09 -1.17
N HIS A 15 -10.20 11.45 -0.81
CA HIS A 15 -10.90 11.81 0.40
C HIS A 15 -10.38 11.08 1.62
N LEU A 16 -10.16 9.78 1.51
CA LEU A 16 -9.82 8.93 2.65
C LEU A 16 -8.85 7.83 2.26
N TRP A 17 -7.76 7.71 3.01
CA TRP A 17 -6.87 6.56 2.96
C TRP A 17 -7.01 5.72 4.22
N HIS A 18 -6.98 4.42 4.04
CA HIS A 18 -6.94 3.44 5.11
C HIS A 18 -5.54 2.85 5.19
N LEU A 19 -4.93 2.95 6.36
CA LEU A 19 -3.62 2.40 6.64
C LEU A 19 -3.73 1.38 7.77
N ASP A 20 -3.03 0.30 7.60
CA ASP A 20 -2.93 -0.75 8.62
C ASP A 20 -1.66 -1.58 8.41
N GLU A 21 -1.24 -2.31 9.43
CA GLU A 21 -0.18 -3.27 9.31
C GLU A 21 -0.68 -4.70 9.50
N THR A 22 -0.05 -5.59 8.76
CA THR A 22 -0.18 -7.03 8.93
C THR A 22 1.22 -7.63 9.04
N TYR A 23 1.33 -8.92 9.29
CA TYR A 23 2.62 -9.58 9.45
C TYR A 23 2.78 -10.74 8.47
N VAL A 24 4.04 -10.98 8.12
CA VAL A 24 4.47 -12.06 7.25
C VAL A 24 5.69 -12.76 7.87
N LYS A 25 5.86 -14.04 7.59
CA LYS A 25 6.98 -14.82 8.13
C LYS A 25 8.19 -14.72 7.22
N VAL A 26 9.31 -14.27 7.75
CA VAL A 26 10.58 -14.12 7.01
C VAL A 26 11.69 -14.77 7.84
N ASN A 27 12.35 -15.79 7.29
CA ASN A 27 13.38 -16.55 7.96
C ASN A 27 12.97 -16.98 9.38
N GLY A 28 11.76 -17.57 9.50
CA GLY A 28 11.22 -18.00 10.78
C GLY A 28 10.72 -16.90 11.73
N LYS A 29 11.00 -15.63 11.47
CA LYS A 29 10.65 -14.48 12.31
C LYS A 29 9.51 -13.67 11.69
N TRP A 30 8.74 -12.96 12.54
CA TRP A 30 7.71 -12.05 12.08
C TRP A 30 8.31 -10.74 11.56
N ALA A 31 7.91 -10.35 10.38
CA ALA A 31 8.12 -9.03 9.80
C ALA A 31 6.77 -8.35 9.58
N TYR A 32 6.77 -7.03 9.57
CA TYR A 32 5.56 -6.20 9.52
C TYR A 32 5.39 -5.59 8.14
N LEU A 33 4.25 -5.85 7.55
CA LEU A 33 3.85 -5.33 6.25
C LEU A 33 2.85 -4.20 6.45
N TYR A 34 3.32 -2.97 6.34
CA TYR A 34 2.52 -1.76 6.32
C TYR A 34 1.88 -1.60 4.95
N ARG A 35 0.61 -1.25 4.90
CA ARG A 35 -0.14 -1.09 3.66
C ARG A 35 -1.06 0.11 3.72
N ALA A 36 -1.32 0.71 2.56
CA ALA A 36 -2.31 1.74 2.39
C ALA A 36 -3.20 1.42 1.19
N VAL A 37 -4.49 1.67 1.36
CA VAL A 37 -5.50 1.60 0.32
C VAL A 37 -6.37 2.85 0.35
N ASP A 38 -6.96 3.22 -0.78
CA ASP A 38 -7.97 4.27 -0.82
C ASP A 38 -9.35 3.74 -0.35
N GLN A 39 -10.36 4.61 -0.35
CA GLN A 39 -11.73 4.28 0.05
C GLN A 39 -12.35 3.17 -0.82
N ARG A 40 -11.90 3.00 -2.05
CA ARG A 40 -12.36 1.94 -2.97
C ARG A 40 -11.57 0.64 -2.82
N GLY A 41 -10.59 0.61 -1.91
CA GLY A 41 -9.70 -0.53 -1.70
C GLY A 41 -8.58 -0.64 -2.74
N HIS A 42 -8.33 0.40 -3.56
CA HIS A 42 -7.20 0.44 -4.47
C HIS A 42 -5.89 0.53 -3.69
N THR A 43 -4.90 -0.24 -4.10
CA THR A 43 -3.59 -0.24 -3.45
C THR A 43 -2.86 1.07 -3.74
N LEU A 44 -2.44 1.77 -2.70
CA LEU A 44 -1.61 2.98 -2.79
C LEU A 44 -0.12 2.62 -2.74
N ASP A 45 0.29 1.99 -1.66
CA ASP A 45 1.65 1.50 -1.48
C ASP A 45 1.73 0.52 -0.31
N PHE A 46 2.91 -0.11 -0.16
CA PHE A 46 3.25 -0.95 0.97
C PHE A 46 4.70 -0.73 1.41
N TYR A 47 5.01 -1.11 2.63
CA TYR A 47 6.34 -1.08 3.19
C TYR A 47 6.57 -2.30 4.09
N LEU A 48 7.70 -2.98 3.93
CA LEU A 48 8.06 -4.15 4.73
C LEU A 48 9.17 -3.77 5.70
N SER A 49 8.93 -4.02 6.99
CA SER A 49 9.89 -3.74 8.07
C SER A 49 10.06 -4.95 8.99
N ALA A 50 11.27 -5.13 9.50
CA ALA A 50 11.54 -6.10 10.55
C ALA A 50 11.01 -5.64 11.93
N ARG A 51 10.63 -4.37 12.09
CA ARG A 51 10.20 -3.78 13.37
C ARG A 51 8.84 -3.11 13.22
N ARG A 52 8.03 -3.20 14.28
CA ARG A 52 6.78 -2.44 14.44
C ARG A 52 7.02 -1.28 15.40
N ASN A 53 7.32 -0.12 14.85
CA ASN A 53 7.60 1.08 15.64
C ASN A 53 7.26 2.37 14.88
N THR A 54 7.34 3.51 15.57
CA THR A 54 7.08 4.84 15.00
C THR A 54 7.98 5.16 13.81
N HIS A 55 9.26 4.72 13.83
CA HIS A 55 10.18 4.93 12.72
C HIS A 55 9.73 4.19 11.45
N SER A 56 9.29 2.94 11.57
CA SER A 56 8.76 2.18 10.43
C SER A 56 7.49 2.82 9.85
N ALA A 57 6.58 3.30 10.72
CA ALA A 57 5.40 4.04 10.30
C ALA A 57 5.78 5.36 9.59
N TYR A 58 6.77 6.08 10.13
CA TYR A 58 7.30 7.30 9.51
C TYR A 58 7.90 7.02 8.11
N CYS A 59 8.74 6.00 7.97
CA CYS A 59 9.31 5.60 6.67
C CYS A 59 8.22 5.21 5.66
N PHE A 60 7.20 4.49 6.12
CA PHE A 60 6.07 4.10 5.28
C PHE A 60 5.26 5.30 4.80
N LEU A 61 4.85 6.18 5.70
CA LEU A 61 4.11 7.40 5.38
C LEU A 61 4.92 8.32 4.46
N GLY A 62 6.19 8.55 4.78
CA GLY A 62 7.10 9.34 3.94
C GLY A 62 7.22 8.75 2.53
N LYS A 63 7.30 7.42 2.43
CA LYS A 63 7.32 6.73 1.13
C LYS A 63 6.06 7.01 0.31
N ILE A 64 4.86 6.93 0.90
CA ILE A 64 3.61 7.19 0.18
C ILE A 64 3.55 8.65 -0.24
N LEU A 65 3.78 9.56 0.69
CA LEU A 65 3.69 11.01 0.44
C LEU A 65 4.66 11.48 -0.65
N ASN A 66 5.86 10.89 -0.71
CA ASN A 66 6.83 11.16 -1.77
C ASN A 66 6.43 10.61 -3.16
N HIS A 67 5.50 9.66 -3.21
CA HIS A 67 5.05 9.02 -4.45
C HIS A 67 3.79 9.65 -5.03
N VAL A 68 3.13 10.52 -4.31
CA VAL A 68 1.91 11.22 -4.74
C VAL A 68 2.19 12.71 -4.90
N LYS A 69 1.45 13.35 -5.79
CA LYS A 69 1.51 14.80 -5.91
C LYS A 69 0.80 15.45 -4.71
N LYS A 70 1.19 16.67 -4.32
CA LYS A 70 0.58 17.37 -3.16
C LYS A 70 -0.94 17.39 -3.20
N TRP A 71 -1.52 17.61 -4.37
CA TRP A 71 -2.96 17.63 -4.57
C TRP A 71 -3.65 16.25 -4.51
N GLN A 72 -2.88 15.16 -4.48
CA GLN A 72 -3.36 13.78 -4.34
C GLN A 72 -3.34 13.30 -2.89
N ILE A 73 -2.74 14.06 -1.98
CA ILE A 73 -2.73 13.74 -0.55
C ILE A 73 -4.17 13.83 -0.03
N PRO A 74 -4.66 12.85 0.72
CA PRO A 74 -6.04 12.83 1.20
C PRO A 74 -6.25 13.89 2.29
N ARG A 75 -7.50 14.26 2.49
CA ARG A 75 -7.89 15.07 3.65
C ARG A 75 -7.89 14.27 4.94
N VAL A 76 -8.13 12.97 4.84
CA VAL A 76 -8.27 12.08 6.00
C VAL A 76 -7.44 10.82 5.81
N ILE A 77 -6.71 10.45 6.85
CA ILE A 77 -6.08 9.14 6.99
C ILE A 77 -6.74 8.41 8.17
N ASN A 78 -7.26 7.21 7.93
CA ASN A 78 -7.78 6.35 8.97
C ASN A 78 -6.79 5.21 9.27
N THR A 79 -6.52 4.99 10.54
CA THR A 79 -5.70 3.88 11.02
C THR A 79 -6.44 3.13 12.12
N ASP A 80 -5.86 2.02 12.57
CA ASP A 80 -6.23 1.45 13.86
C ASP A 80 -5.82 2.40 15.02
N LYS A 81 -6.06 1.98 16.25
CA LYS A 81 -5.71 2.77 17.47
C LYS A 81 -4.21 2.78 17.79
N ALA A 82 -3.34 2.32 16.92
CA ALA A 82 -1.90 2.28 17.18
C ALA A 82 -1.29 3.69 17.23
N HIS A 83 -0.69 4.05 18.36
CA HIS A 83 -0.06 5.37 18.58
C HIS A 83 1.13 5.66 17.63
N THR A 84 1.67 4.63 16.99
CA THR A 84 2.82 4.75 16.08
C THR A 84 2.54 5.64 14.88
N TYR A 85 1.35 5.55 14.30
CA TYR A 85 0.95 6.39 13.16
C TYR A 85 0.76 7.85 13.56
N GLY A 86 0.13 8.11 14.70
CA GLY A 86 -0.07 9.49 15.18
C GLY A 86 1.25 10.22 15.37
N ARG A 87 2.22 9.60 16.05
CA ARG A 87 3.56 10.17 16.25
C ARG A 87 4.31 10.39 14.94
N ALA A 88 4.19 9.43 14.01
CA ALA A 88 4.84 9.53 12.70
C ALA A 88 4.25 10.67 11.85
N LEU A 89 2.92 10.84 11.85
CA LEU A 89 2.24 11.95 11.16
C LEU A 89 2.58 13.31 11.76
N SER A 90 2.58 13.43 13.10
CA SER A 90 2.99 14.67 13.78
C SER A 90 4.38 15.10 13.36
N ARG A 91 5.32 14.16 13.30
CA ARG A 91 6.70 14.44 12.85
C ARG A 91 6.74 14.88 11.38
N LEU A 92 6.00 14.22 10.49
CA LEU A 92 5.95 14.58 9.06
C LEU A 92 5.33 15.96 8.84
N LYS A 93 4.32 16.35 9.65
CA LYS A 93 3.76 17.70 9.64
C LYS A 93 4.79 18.74 10.07
N GLN A 94 5.49 18.51 11.18
CA GLN A 94 6.57 19.39 11.66
C GLN A 94 7.69 19.57 10.63
N GLU A 95 8.00 18.54 9.85
CA GLU A 95 8.98 18.59 8.77
C GLU A 95 8.45 19.20 7.45
N GLY A 96 7.18 19.65 7.42
CA GLY A 96 6.55 20.21 6.20
C GLY A 96 6.33 19.19 5.08
N LYS A 97 6.44 17.88 5.37
CA LYS A 97 6.27 16.78 4.40
C LYS A 97 4.84 16.32 4.27
N CYS A 98 3.98 16.75 5.16
CA CYS A 98 2.57 16.40 5.21
C CYS A 98 1.76 17.68 5.44
N PRO A 99 0.59 17.88 4.77
CA PRO A 99 -0.27 19.02 5.03
C PRO A 99 -0.69 19.09 6.51
N GLU A 100 -0.72 20.29 7.06
CA GLU A 100 -1.12 20.50 8.46
C GLU A 100 -2.59 20.17 8.71
N ASP A 101 -3.44 20.45 7.72
CA ASP A 101 -4.89 20.22 7.75
C ASP A 101 -5.29 18.75 7.53
N LEU A 102 -4.32 17.85 7.29
CA LEU A 102 -4.61 16.43 7.17
C LEU A 102 -5.14 15.88 8.50
N ASP A 103 -6.39 15.38 8.49
CA ASP A 103 -7.05 14.76 9.63
C ASP A 103 -6.60 13.31 9.82
N HIS A 104 -6.18 12.96 11.02
CA HIS A 104 -5.82 11.58 11.39
C HIS A 104 -6.90 10.97 12.29
N ARG A 105 -7.64 10.02 11.76
CA ARG A 105 -8.68 9.28 12.48
C ARG A 105 -8.18 7.92 12.92
N GLN A 106 -8.42 7.58 14.17
CA GLN A 106 -8.06 6.29 14.77
C GLN A 106 -9.33 5.48 15.06
N ILE A 107 -10.03 5.06 14.00
CA ILE A 107 -11.33 4.40 14.09
C ILE A 107 -11.20 2.97 13.56
N LYS A 108 -11.07 2.00 14.45
CA LYS A 108 -10.85 0.59 14.12
C LYS A 108 -11.90 0.03 13.16
N TYR A 109 -13.18 0.18 13.45
CA TYR A 109 -14.26 -0.39 12.61
C TYR A 109 -14.37 0.22 11.21
N LYS A 110 -13.75 1.36 10.96
CA LYS A 110 -13.67 1.96 9.62
C LYS A 110 -12.52 1.40 8.78
N ASN A 111 -11.68 0.52 9.33
CA ASN A 111 -10.57 -0.11 8.61
C ASN A 111 -10.95 -1.44 7.92
N ASN A 112 -12.23 -1.83 7.92
CA ASN A 112 -12.69 -3.09 7.31
C ASN A 112 -12.24 -3.24 5.84
N VAL A 113 -12.16 -2.14 5.09
CA VAL A 113 -11.71 -2.15 3.68
C VAL A 113 -10.30 -2.74 3.56
N ILE A 114 -9.36 -2.24 4.37
CA ILE A 114 -7.98 -2.72 4.34
C ILE A 114 -7.83 -4.08 5.03
N GLU A 115 -8.62 -4.37 6.07
CA GLU A 115 -8.62 -5.69 6.73
C GLU A 115 -9.07 -6.80 5.77
N CYS A 116 -10.13 -6.58 5.00
CA CYS A 116 -10.58 -7.50 3.94
C CYS A 116 -9.50 -7.69 2.87
N ASP A 117 -8.82 -6.62 2.50
CA ASP A 117 -7.73 -6.66 1.51
C ASP A 117 -6.51 -7.42 2.05
N HIS A 118 -6.19 -7.28 3.34
CA HIS A 118 -5.18 -8.10 4.04
C HIS A 118 -5.51 -9.59 4.00
N GLY A 119 -6.76 -9.96 4.23
CA GLY A 119 -7.21 -11.35 4.16
C GLY A 119 -6.97 -11.99 2.79
N LYS A 120 -7.24 -11.25 1.71
CA LYS A 120 -6.97 -11.69 0.33
C LYS A 120 -5.46 -11.85 0.07
N LEU A 121 -4.65 -10.89 0.52
CA LEU A 121 -3.19 -10.96 0.37
C LEU A 121 -2.58 -12.11 1.17
N LYS A 122 -3.01 -12.30 2.42
CA LYS A 122 -2.53 -13.38 3.29
C LYS A 122 -2.76 -14.76 2.68
N ARG A 123 -3.89 -14.98 2.00
CA ARG A 123 -4.16 -16.26 1.30
C ARG A 123 -3.11 -16.56 0.23
N ILE A 124 -2.70 -15.55 -0.54
CA ILE A 124 -1.67 -15.71 -1.56
C ILE A 124 -0.30 -15.96 -0.91
N ILE A 125 0.05 -15.18 0.12
CA ILE A 125 1.33 -15.31 0.83
C ILE A 125 1.42 -16.65 1.57
N LYS A 126 0.32 -17.18 2.10
CA LYS A 126 0.30 -18.48 2.78
C LYS A 126 0.83 -19.60 1.89
N ALA A 127 0.55 -19.56 0.59
CA ALA A 127 1.04 -20.54 -0.38
C ALA A 127 2.58 -20.52 -0.54
N THR A 128 3.26 -19.43 -0.16
CA THR A 128 4.73 -19.36 -0.22
C THR A 128 5.45 -20.02 0.96
N LEU A 129 4.71 -20.51 1.96
CA LEU A 129 5.24 -21.11 3.19
C LEU A 129 6.22 -20.20 3.98
N GLY A 130 6.21 -18.91 3.69
CA GLY A 130 7.12 -17.91 4.24
C GLY A 130 8.26 -17.55 3.28
N PHE A 131 9.07 -16.61 3.70
CA PHE A 131 10.17 -16.08 2.89
C PHE A 131 11.52 -16.35 3.53
N LYS A 132 12.54 -16.62 2.71
CA LYS A 132 13.92 -16.88 3.19
C LYS A 132 14.64 -15.60 3.62
N SER A 133 14.31 -14.44 3.07
CA SER A 133 14.95 -13.16 3.39
C SER A 133 14.01 -11.99 3.20
N MET A 134 14.31 -10.84 3.81
CA MET A 134 13.58 -9.59 3.61
C MET A 134 13.58 -9.14 2.14
N LYS A 135 14.69 -9.37 1.43
CA LYS A 135 14.82 -9.04 0.00
C LYS A 135 13.85 -9.86 -0.86
N THR A 136 13.81 -11.17 -0.67
CA THR A 136 12.90 -12.06 -1.41
C THR A 136 11.44 -11.79 -1.03
N ALA A 137 11.15 -11.59 0.26
CA ALA A 137 9.82 -11.21 0.74
C ALA A 137 9.33 -9.92 0.06
N TYR A 138 10.16 -8.88 0.06
CA TYR A 138 9.82 -7.60 -0.57
C TYR A 138 9.58 -7.75 -2.07
N ALA A 139 10.45 -8.46 -2.80
CA ALA A 139 10.32 -8.65 -4.24
C ALA A 139 9.04 -9.41 -4.60
N THR A 140 8.74 -10.50 -3.89
CA THR A 140 7.54 -11.31 -4.13
C THR A 140 6.26 -10.52 -3.79
N ILE A 141 6.20 -9.89 -2.60
CA ILE A 141 5.03 -9.10 -2.19
C ILE A 141 4.81 -7.96 -3.18
N LYS A 142 5.87 -7.32 -3.66
CA LYS A 142 5.81 -6.26 -4.66
C LYS A 142 5.18 -6.74 -5.97
N GLY A 143 5.56 -7.90 -6.46
CA GLY A 143 4.94 -8.52 -7.64
C GLY A 143 3.46 -8.82 -7.41
N ILE A 144 3.13 -9.42 -6.26
CA ILE A 144 1.74 -9.72 -5.88
C ILE A 144 0.90 -8.43 -5.82
N GLU A 145 1.39 -7.36 -5.19
CA GLU A 145 0.64 -6.10 -5.07
C GLU A 145 0.41 -5.42 -6.43
N VAL A 146 1.40 -5.48 -7.33
CA VAL A 146 1.22 -4.97 -8.71
C VAL A 146 0.11 -5.73 -9.42
N MET A 147 0.17 -7.08 -9.43
CA MET A 147 -0.86 -7.89 -10.11
C MET A 147 -2.24 -7.70 -9.47
N ARG A 148 -2.29 -7.55 -8.14
CA ARG A 148 -3.56 -7.25 -7.45
C ARG A 148 -4.11 -5.89 -7.82
N ALA A 149 -3.26 -4.86 -7.93
CA ALA A 149 -3.67 -3.52 -8.35
C ALA A 149 -4.24 -3.53 -9.77
N LEU A 150 -3.62 -4.26 -10.70
CA LEU A 150 -4.16 -4.44 -12.05
C LEU A 150 -5.53 -5.12 -12.01
N ARG A 151 -5.69 -6.22 -11.28
CA ARG A 151 -6.98 -6.93 -11.11
C ARG A 151 -8.07 -6.10 -10.43
N LYS A 152 -7.69 -5.10 -9.64
CA LYS A 152 -8.62 -4.10 -9.07
C LYS A 152 -9.03 -3.02 -10.09
N GLY A 153 -8.53 -3.10 -11.32
CA GLY A 153 -8.82 -2.14 -12.37
C GLY A 153 -8.08 -0.82 -12.26
N GLN A 154 -7.02 -0.74 -11.44
CA GLN A 154 -6.26 0.51 -11.23
C GLN A 154 -5.56 1.01 -12.51
N ALA A 155 -5.39 0.13 -13.51
CA ALA A 155 -4.83 0.47 -14.81
C ALA A 155 -5.90 0.53 -15.93
N SER A 156 -7.19 0.45 -15.63
CA SER A 156 -8.27 0.37 -16.62
C SER A 156 -8.28 1.52 -17.63
N LEU A 157 -7.85 2.71 -17.22
CA LEU A 157 -7.72 3.88 -18.08
C LEU A 157 -6.71 3.68 -19.24
N PHE A 158 -5.78 2.74 -19.11
CA PHE A 158 -4.73 2.51 -20.11
C PHE A 158 -5.07 1.42 -21.11
N TYR A 159 -6.19 0.72 -20.96
CA TYR A 159 -6.65 -0.30 -21.90
C TYR A 159 -8.15 -0.22 -22.25
N ASN A 160 -8.77 0.94 -21.98
CA ASN A 160 -10.11 1.31 -22.48
C ASN A 160 -11.19 0.23 -22.30
N GLY A 161 -11.20 -0.45 -21.13
CA GLY A 161 -12.22 -1.45 -20.85
C GLY A 161 -12.09 -2.79 -21.61
N ASN A 162 -10.98 -3.02 -22.31
CA ASN A 162 -10.73 -4.30 -22.94
C ASN A 162 -10.69 -5.43 -21.90
N ILE A 163 -11.45 -6.50 -22.11
CA ILE A 163 -11.54 -7.66 -21.20
C ILE A 163 -10.16 -8.31 -21.00
N LEU A 164 -9.32 -8.34 -22.03
CA LEU A 164 -7.94 -8.83 -21.98
C LEU A 164 -6.92 -7.72 -21.70
N GLY A 165 -7.38 -6.55 -21.29
CA GLY A 165 -6.53 -5.37 -21.12
C GLY A 165 -5.36 -5.55 -20.17
N GLU A 166 -5.53 -6.32 -19.10
CA GLU A 166 -4.43 -6.64 -18.18
C GLU A 166 -3.34 -7.47 -18.87
N VAL A 167 -3.73 -8.47 -19.65
CA VAL A 167 -2.80 -9.33 -20.40
C VAL A 167 -2.08 -8.51 -21.46
N TRP A 168 -2.84 -7.73 -22.22
CA TRP A 168 -2.29 -6.84 -23.25
C TRP A 168 -1.30 -5.82 -22.66
N LEU A 169 -1.64 -5.20 -21.51
CA LEU A 169 -0.76 -4.26 -20.82
C LEU A 169 0.55 -4.94 -20.38
N VAL A 170 0.45 -6.13 -19.79
CA VAL A 170 1.61 -6.89 -19.33
C VAL A 170 2.49 -7.26 -20.53
N ASN A 171 1.92 -7.82 -21.59
CA ASN A 171 2.64 -8.20 -22.79
C ASN A 171 3.36 -6.99 -23.42
N ARG A 172 2.66 -5.87 -23.59
CA ARG A 172 3.24 -4.64 -24.13
C ARG A 172 4.41 -4.11 -23.29
N VAL A 173 4.27 -4.13 -21.97
CA VAL A 173 5.29 -3.59 -21.04
C VAL A 173 6.52 -4.48 -20.95
N PHE A 174 6.35 -5.79 -21.11
CA PHE A 174 7.44 -6.77 -21.03
C PHE A 174 7.96 -7.23 -22.39
N GLY A 175 7.30 -6.83 -23.47
CA GLY A 175 7.69 -7.23 -24.83
C GLY A 175 7.43 -8.72 -25.13
N LEU A 176 6.34 -9.26 -24.60
CA LEU A 176 5.88 -10.64 -24.80
C LEU A 176 4.92 -10.72 -25.99
#